data_90632b45ea28cdc92126b4a81c358a18
#
_entry.id   90632b45ea28cdc92126b4a81c358a18
#
_cell.length_a   1.000
_cell.length_b   1.000
_cell.length_c   1.000
_cell.angle_alpha   90.00
_cell.angle_beta   90.00
_cell.angle_gamma   90.00
#
_symmetry.space_group_name_H-M   'P 1'
#
loop_
_entity.id
_entity.type
_entity.pdbx_description
1 polymer ?
#
loop_
_entity_poly.entity_id
_entity_poly.type
_entity_poly.pdbx_seq_one_letter_code
_entity_poly.pdbx_strand_id
1 'polypeptide(L)'
;EKGEVELIQWPHTSSSWENWLYEVQAAAYTDCISLAKGTTKWLAIVDIDEFLTPMSCDSVPDILKDYEAFGGVGFNWKLFGHSGLLYPEPNKLLIESLVMTAVHERPTHLGVKSIVRPERVKDFHHPHYAVYINGFYHVNSNKESNINSDGVTNGVYYDRLAINHYWSRTGNYLYKKLQRWQLLVPHVIPENWPSYVESMNVLRDHSMDRFILPLRKQMDLN
;
A
#
# COMPACT_ATOMS: atom_id res chain seq x y z
N GLU A 1 0.70 -21.20 -16.50
CA GLU A 1 0.21 -19.88 -16.01
C GLU A 1 -1.13 -20.11 -15.33
N LYS A 2 -1.25 -19.69 -14.04
CA LYS A 2 -2.48 -19.92 -13.25
C LYS A 2 -3.58 -18.88 -13.51
N GLY A 3 -3.32 -17.87 -14.38
CA GLY A 3 -4.28 -16.78 -14.66
C GLY A 3 -4.59 -15.86 -13.49
N GLU A 4 -3.70 -15.84 -12.47
CA GLU A 4 -3.88 -15.06 -11.24
C GLU A 4 -3.42 -13.61 -11.38
N VAL A 5 -2.63 -13.30 -12.41
CA VAL A 5 -2.07 -11.97 -12.67
C VAL A 5 -2.22 -11.63 -14.15
N GLU A 6 -2.75 -10.45 -14.43
CA GLU A 6 -2.77 -9.83 -15.75
C GLU A 6 -1.79 -8.66 -15.77
N LEU A 7 -0.88 -8.64 -16.75
CA LEU A 7 0.05 -7.54 -16.97
C LEU A 7 -0.51 -6.61 -18.05
N ILE A 8 -0.92 -5.41 -17.63
CA ILE A 8 -1.34 -4.34 -18.54
C ILE A 8 -0.13 -3.42 -18.79
N GLN A 9 0.29 -3.31 -20.05
CA GLN A 9 1.36 -2.40 -20.44
C GLN A 9 0.85 -0.96 -20.40
N TRP A 10 1.58 -0.10 -19.66
CA TRP A 10 1.26 1.31 -19.51
C TRP A 10 2.45 2.17 -19.92
N PRO A 11 2.72 2.33 -21.25
CA PRO A 11 3.95 2.94 -21.78
C PRO A 11 3.91 4.48 -21.75
N HIS A 12 3.33 5.08 -20.74
CA HIS A 12 3.26 6.53 -20.59
C HIS A 12 4.45 7.04 -19.78
N THR A 13 4.93 8.23 -20.15
CA THR A 13 6.03 8.92 -19.49
C THR A 13 5.60 10.34 -19.12
N SER A 14 6.29 10.94 -18.17
CA SER A 14 6.06 12.33 -17.77
C SER A 14 7.37 13.09 -17.64
N SER A 15 7.32 14.42 -17.75
CA SER A 15 8.47 15.31 -17.66
C SER A 15 8.95 15.55 -16.22
N SER A 16 8.10 15.31 -15.22
CA SER A 16 8.42 15.50 -13.80
C SER A 16 7.78 14.42 -12.92
N TRP A 17 8.27 14.30 -11.69
CA TRP A 17 7.70 13.38 -10.69
C TRP A 17 6.27 13.77 -10.29
N GLU A 18 6.01 15.05 -10.11
CA GLU A 18 4.69 15.56 -9.76
C GLU A 18 3.69 15.23 -10.87
N ASN A 19 4.06 15.52 -12.10
CA ASN A 19 3.24 15.19 -13.27
C ASN A 19 3.07 13.67 -13.41
N TRP A 20 4.11 12.88 -13.12
CA TRP A 20 4.04 11.43 -13.18
C TRP A 20 2.96 10.86 -12.25
N LEU A 21 2.84 11.38 -11.02
CA LEU A 21 1.82 10.93 -10.07
C LEU A 21 0.40 11.12 -10.61
N TYR A 22 0.14 12.25 -11.29
CA TYR A 22 -1.19 12.60 -11.80
C TYR A 22 -1.43 12.08 -13.23
N GLU A 23 -0.47 12.26 -14.12
CA GLU A 23 -0.62 11.97 -15.54
C GLU A 23 -0.41 10.50 -15.88
N VAL A 24 0.43 9.80 -15.13
CA VAL A 24 0.78 8.40 -15.41
C VAL A 24 0.14 7.46 -14.39
N GLN A 25 0.44 7.62 -13.11
CA GLN A 25 -0.02 6.67 -12.09
C GLN A 25 -1.53 6.78 -11.83
N ALA A 26 -2.06 7.98 -11.62
CA ALA A 26 -3.49 8.17 -11.38
C ALA A 26 -4.33 7.84 -12.62
N ALA A 27 -3.80 8.13 -13.83
CA ALA A 27 -4.44 7.74 -15.08
C ALA A 27 -4.52 6.22 -15.26
N ALA A 28 -3.44 5.47 -14.92
CA ALA A 28 -3.46 4.01 -14.94
C ALA A 28 -4.50 3.43 -13.97
N TYR A 29 -4.66 4.04 -12.79
CA TYR A 29 -5.68 3.62 -11.84
C TYR A 29 -7.11 3.90 -12.34
N THR A 30 -7.32 5.03 -12.99
CA THR A 30 -8.61 5.39 -13.61
C THR A 30 -8.98 4.41 -14.73
N ASP A 31 -8.02 4.01 -15.55
CA ASP A 31 -8.22 2.99 -16.58
C ASP A 31 -8.57 1.63 -15.95
N CYS A 32 -7.81 1.20 -14.93
CA CYS A 32 -8.08 -0.01 -14.19
C CYS A 32 -9.49 -0.02 -13.55
N ILE A 33 -9.96 1.11 -13.02
CA ILE A 33 -11.34 1.26 -12.54
C ILE A 33 -12.35 0.97 -13.65
N SER A 34 -12.11 1.49 -14.85
CA SER A 34 -13.01 1.30 -15.98
C SER A 34 -13.11 -0.17 -16.40
N LEU A 35 -11.99 -0.90 -16.34
CA LEU A 35 -11.95 -2.35 -16.58
C LEU A 35 -12.65 -3.15 -15.47
N ALA A 36 -12.59 -2.70 -14.22
CA ALA A 36 -13.15 -3.40 -13.06
C ALA A 36 -14.67 -3.20 -12.91
N LYS A 37 -15.26 -2.16 -13.53
CA LYS A 37 -16.71 -1.92 -13.50
C LYS A 37 -17.49 -3.09 -14.08
N GLY A 38 -18.58 -3.46 -13.38
CA GLY A 38 -19.43 -4.59 -13.79
C GLY A 38 -18.86 -5.98 -13.49
N THR A 39 -17.57 -6.09 -13.14
CA THR A 39 -16.91 -7.38 -12.90
C THR A 39 -16.44 -7.57 -11.47
N THR A 40 -16.12 -6.48 -10.77
CA THR A 40 -15.49 -6.50 -9.45
C THR A 40 -16.24 -5.61 -8.46
N LYS A 41 -16.60 -6.17 -7.31
CA LYS A 41 -17.29 -5.41 -6.24
C LYS A 41 -16.35 -4.44 -5.52
N TRP A 42 -15.10 -4.86 -5.27
CA TRP A 42 -14.08 -4.09 -4.58
C TRP A 42 -12.74 -4.19 -5.32
N LEU A 43 -12.04 -3.10 -5.46
CA LEU A 43 -10.71 -3.02 -6.05
C LEU A 43 -9.76 -2.36 -5.07
N ALA A 44 -8.68 -3.05 -4.69
CA ALA A 44 -7.61 -2.49 -3.87
C ALA A 44 -6.53 -1.86 -4.76
N ILE A 45 -6.18 -0.62 -4.48
CA ILE A 45 -5.10 0.10 -5.16
C ILE A 45 -3.89 0.08 -4.23
N VAL A 46 -2.92 -0.78 -4.54
CA VAL A 46 -1.73 -1.01 -3.71
C VAL A 46 -0.48 -1.11 -4.58
N ASP A 47 0.68 -0.76 -4.00
CA ASP A 47 1.97 -0.97 -4.63
C ASP A 47 2.46 -2.42 -4.39
N ILE A 48 3.41 -2.89 -5.21
CA ILE A 48 3.90 -4.28 -5.17
C ILE A 48 4.63 -4.64 -3.86
N ASP A 49 4.99 -3.65 -3.06
CA ASP A 49 5.62 -3.81 -1.74
C ASP A 49 4.65 -3.51 -0.57
N GLU A 50 3.34 -3.50 -0.84
CA GLU A 50 2.27 -3.28 0.13
C GLU A 50 1.38 -4.51 0.25
N PHE A 51 1.05 -4.90 1.48
CA PHE A 51 0.25 -6.09 1.76
C PHE A 51 -0.96 -5.74 2.61
N LEU A 52 -2.15 -6.12 2.13
CA LEU A 52 -3.39 -6.03 2.90
C LEU A 52 -3.33 -7.04 4.05
N THR A 53 -3.23 -6.55 5.28
CA THR A 53 -3.11 -7.38 6.47
C THR A 53 -4.38 -7.26 7.32
N PRO A 54 -5.32 -8.22 7.24
CA PRO A 54 -6.48 -8.25 8.11
C PRO A 54 -6.04 -8.36 9.57
N MET A 55 -6.63 -7.56 10.46
CA MET A 55 -6.30 -7.54 11.89
C MET A 55 -7.45 -8.09 12.76
N SER A 56 -8.69 -7.83 12.37
CA SER A 56 -9.88 -8.26 13.13
C SER A 56 -10.43 -9.63 12.73
N CYS A 57 -10.05 -10.13 11.55
CA CYS A 57 -10.42 -11.48 11.05
C CYS A 57 -9.43 -11.89 9.96
N ASP A 58 -9.60 -13.08 9.37
CA ASP A 58 -8.68 -13.61 8.37
C ASP A 58 -9.04 -13.27 6.92
N SER A 59 -10.15 -12.55 6.71
CA SER A 59 -10.70 -12.30 5.37
C SER A 59 -10.91 -10.81 5.11
N VAL A 60 -10.19 -10.28 4.11
CA VAL A 60 -10.41 -8.90 3.61
C VAL A 60 -11.84 -8.71 3.11
N PRO A 61 -12.46 -9.62 2.33
CA PRO A 61 -13.85 -9.50 1.92
C PRO A 61 -14.84 -9.36 3.07
N ASP A 62 -14.60 -10.04 4.20
CA ASP A 62 -15.48 -9.93 5.37
C ASP A 62 -15.38 -8.57 6.05
N ILE A 63 -14.17 -8.01 6.15
CA ILE A 63 -13.97 -6.65 6.63
C ILE A 63 -14.72 -5.65 5.75
N LEU A 64 -14.65 -5.80 4.43
CA LEU A 64 -15.24 -4.87 3.46
C LEU A 64 -16.78 -4.86 3.47
N LYS A 65 -17.44 -5.88 4.02
CA LYS A 65 -18.90 -5.86 4.23
C LYS A 65 -19.37 -4.67 5.07
N ASP A 66 -18.55 -4.25 6.03
CA ASP A 66 -18.86 -3.12 6.91
C ASP A 66 -18.81 -1.75 6.21
N TYR A 67 -18.24 -1.70 4.99
CA TYR A 67 -18.02 -0.47 4.22
C TYR A 67 -18.89 -0.38 2.96
N GLU A 68 -19.85 -1.28 2.77
CA GLU A 68 -20.67 -1.35 1.55
C GLU A 68 -21.49 -0.09 1.25
N ALA A 69 -21.77 0.73 2.25
CA ALA A 69 -22.49 2.00 2.08
C ALA A 69 -21.64 3.10 1.41
N PHE A 70 -20.30 3.01 1.48
CA PHE A 70 -19.37 4.06 1.08
C PHE A 70 -18.83 3.85 -0.35
N GLY A 71 -18.21 4.89 -0.90
CA GLY A 71 -17.51 4.82 -2.19
C GLY A 71 -16.23 4.01 -2.12
N GLY A 72 -15.51 4.16 -1.03
CA GLY A 72 -14.29 3.44 -0.71
C GLY A 72 -13.87 3.60 0.74
N VAL A 73 -12.82 2.89 1.11
CA VAL A 73 -12.21 2.95 2.43
C VAL A 73 -10.68 3.05 2.29
N GLY A 74 -10.07 3.93 3.07
CA GLY A 74 -8.63 4.07 3.21
C GLY A 74 -8.14 3.37 4.47
N PHE A 75 -7.17 2.47 4.31
CA PHE A 75 -6.49 1.82 5.42
C PHE A 75 -5.07 2.33 5.54
N ASN A 76 -4.65 2.60 6.78
CA ASN A 76 -3.37 3.22 7.08
C ASN A 76 -2.18 2.32 6.77
N TRP A 77 -1.08 2.95 6.33
CA TRP A 77 0.22 2.32 6.24
C TRP A 77 0.78 1.93 7.60
N LYS A 78 1.43 0.77 7.63
CA LYS A 78 2.35 0.34 8.68
C LYS A 78 3.71 0.10 8.02
N LEU A 79 4.66 0.99 8.26
CA LEU A 79 5.96 0.96 7.59
C LEU A 79 6.89 -0.06 8.25
N PHE A 80 7.43 -0.95 7.42
CA PHE A 80 8.45 -1.92 7.79
C PHE A 80 9.83 -1.46 7.36
N GLY A 81 10.81 -1.66 8.23
CA GLY A 81 12.22 -1.43 7.98
C GLY A 81 12.91 -2.66 7.37
N HIS A 82 14.22 -2.57 7.22
CA HIS A 82 15.02 -3.67 6.66
C HIS A 82 15.36 -4.77 7.67
N SER A 83 14.93 -4.66 8.93
CA SER A 83 15.17 -5.65 10.00
C SER A 83 16.65 -6.02 10.19
N GLY A 84 17.59 -5.11 9.90
CA GLY A 84 19.02 -5.34 9.94
C GLY A 84 19.59 -6.15 8.76
N LEU A 85 18.76 -6.53 7.79
CA LEU A 85 19.18 -7.36 6.66
C LEU A 85 19.75 -6.53 5.50
N LEU A 86 20.98 -6.83 5.09
CA LEU A 86 21.60 -6.23 3.91
C LEU A 86 21.09 -6.87 2.62
N TYR A 87 20.90 -8.18 2.60
CA TYR A 87 20.40 -8.96 1.45
C TYR A 87 19.21 -9.83 1.87
N PRO A 88 18.35 -10.23 0.91
CA PRO A 88 17.29 -11.20 1.20
C PRO A 88 17.86 -12.50 1.75
N GLU A 89 17.19 -13.09 2.74
CA GLU A 89 17.54 -14.42 3.23
C GLU A 89 17.10 -15.48 2.21
N PRO A 90 18.02 -16.39 1.81
CA PRO A 90 17.65 -17.48 0.89
C PRO A 90 16.49 -18.32 1.46
N ASN A 91 15.56 -18.71 0.59
CA ASN A 91 14.42 -19.58 0.91
C ASN A 91 13.45 -19.03 1.98
N LYS A 92 13.54 -17.75 2.30
CA LYS A 92 12.56 -17.08 3.17
C LYS A 92 11.68 -16.12 2.36
N LEU A 93 10.42 -16.03 2.77
CA LEU A 93 9.52 -15.00 2.29
C LEU A 93 9.92 -13.64 2.86
N LEU A 94 9.59 -12.57 2.15
CA LEU A 94 9.81 -11.20 2.62
C LEU A 94 9.17 -10.96 3.99
N ILE A 95 7.96 -11.46 4.20
CA ILE A 95 7.19 -11.33 5.45
C ILE A 95 7.79 -12.13 6.62
N GLU A 96 8.62 -13.15 6.37
CA GLU A 96 9.36 -13.91 7.40
C GLU A 96 10.60 -13.16 7.87
N SER A 97 11.22 -12.41 6.97
CA SER A 97 12.52 -11.79 7.19
C SER A 97 12.40 -10.36 7.69
N LEU A 98 11.43 -9.60 7.16
CA LEU A 98 11.25 -8.19 7.48
C LEU A 98 10.15 -8.04 8.53
N VAL A 99 10.52 -8.14 9.78
CA VAL A 99 9.60 -8.15 10.94
C VAL A 99 9.69 -6.90 11.82
N MET A 100 10.58 -5.96 11.48
CA MET A 100 10.73 -4.72 12.23
C MET A 100 9.92 -3.60 11.61
N THR A 101 9.19 -2.83 12.41
CA THR A 101 8.33 -1.73 11.99
C THR A 101 8.63 -0.46 12.78
N ALA A 102 8.18 0.68 12.27
CA ALA A 102 8.21 1.96 12.97
C ALA A 102 7.25 1.98 14.17
N VAL A 103 7.43 2.97 15.04
CA VAL A 103 6.45 3.26 16.11
C VAL A 103 5.09 3.63 15.51
N HIS A 104 4.01 3.37 16.25
CA HIS A 104 2.63 3.56 15.77
C HIS A 104 2.36 5.03 15.40
N GLU A 105 2.86 5.96 16.19
CA GLU A 105 2.62 7.41 16.07
C GLU A 105 3.44 8.08 14.94
N ARG A 106 4.12 7.29 14.11
CA ARG A 106 4.91 7.84 13.01
C ARG A 106 4.01 8.63 12.03
N PRO A 107 4.32 9.88 11.67
CA PRO A 107 3.47 10.70 10.80
C PRO A 107 3.18 10.08 9.43
N THR A 108 4.12 9.33 8.85
CA THR A 108 3.91 8.65 7.57
C THR A 108 2.88 7.51 7.64
N HIS A 109 2.55 7.02 8.83
CA HIS A 109 1.45 6.05 9.04
C HIS A 109 0.06 6.68 8.84
N LEU A 110 -0.06 8.00 8.82
CA LEU A 110 -1.31 8.68 8.49
C LEU A 110 -1.69 8.52 7.02
N GLY A 111 -0.74 8.18 6.14
CA GLY A 111 -1.02 7.84 4.75
C GLY A 111 -1.86 6.56 4.62
N VAL A 112 -2.71 6.51 3.60
CA VAL A 112 -3.57 5.36 3.34
C VAL A 112 -3.39 4.82 1.92
N LYS A 113 -3.80 3.57 1.74
CA LYS A 113 -4.15 3.02 0.43
C LYS A 113 -5.65 2.74 0.37
N SER A 114 -6.19 2.92 -0.83
CA SER A 114 -7.62 2.89 -1.06
C SER A 114 -8.10 1.51 -1.51
N ILE A 115 -9.19 1.04 -0.90
CA ILE A 115 -10.00 -0.04 -1.44
C ILE A 115 -11.34 0.58 -1.82
N VAL A 116 -11.69 0.52 -3.09
CA VAL A 116 -12.81 1.28 -3.65
C VAL A 116 -13.86 0.37 -4.29
N ARG A 117 -15.07 0.88 -4.42
CA ARG A 117 -16.11 0.28 -5.25
C ARG A 117 -16.04 0.88 -6.65
N PRO A 118 -15.59 0.13 -7.68
CA PRO A 118 -15.38 0.67 -9.02
C PRO A 118 -16.60 1.42 -9.57
N GLU A 119 -17.82 0.90 -9.33
CA GLU A 119 -19.07 1.51 -9.76
C GLU A 119 -19.33 2.91 -9.17
N ARG A 120 -18.64 3.27 -8.08
CA ARG A 120 -18.83 4.54 -7.35
C ARG A 120 -17.69 5.52 -7.60
N VAL A 121 -16.64 5.08 -8.31
CA VAL A 121 -15.48 5.93 -8.64
C VAL A 121 -15.71 6.62 -9.97
N LYS A 122 -15.43 7.93 -9.99
CA LYS A 122 -15.36 8.74 -11.20
C LYS A 122 -13.97 8.62 -11.83
N ASP A 123 -12.93 8.96 -11.06
CA ASP A 123 -11.54 8.95 -11.49
C ASP A 123 -10.58 8.96 -10.28
N PHE A 124 -9.27 8.93 -10.55
CA PHE A 124 -8.22 9.20 -9.57
C PHE A 124 -7.49 10.47 -9.95
N HIS A 125 -7.42 11.43 -9.00
CA HIS A 125 -6.58 12.62 -9.14
C HIS A 125 -5.28 12.50 -8.33
N HIS A 126 -5.24 11.60 -7.36
CA HIS A 126 -4.06 11.33 -6.55
C HIS A 126 -3.94 9.82 -6.30
N PRO A 127 -2.73 9.23 -6.27
CA PRO A 127 -2.56 7.79 -6.10
C PRO A 127 -3.18 7.17 -4.84
N HIS A 128 -3.49 7.98 -3.85
CA HIS A 128 -4.03 7.52 -2.56
C HIS A 128 -5.52 7.87 -2.34
N TYR A 129 -6.12 8.65 -3.24
CA TYR A 129 -7.48 9.13 -3.06
C TYR A 129 -8.27 9.16 -4.38
N ALA A 130 -9.41 8.44 -4.41
CA ALA A 130 -10.33 8.42 -5.54
C ALA A 130 -11.37 9.55 -5.45
N VAL A 131 -11.79 10.04 -6.60
CA VAL A 131 -12.96 10.93 -6.74
C VAL A 131 -14.19 10.08 -7.02
N TYR A 132 -15.30 10.37 -6.33
CA TYR A 132 -16.52 9.56 -6.38
C TYR A 132 -17.67 10.26 -7.10
N ILE A 133 -18.64 9.47 -7.58
CA ILE A 133 -19.88 9.94 -8.21
C ILE A 133 -21.03 9.95 -7.21
N ASN A 134 -22.10 10.73 -7.54
CA ASN A 134 -23.41 10.64 -6.90
C ASN A 134 -23.43 10.76 -5.35
N GLY A 135 -22.55 11.59 -4.79
CA GLY A 135 -22.50 11.82 -3.34
C GLY A 135 -21.86 10.70 -2.53
N PHE A 136 -21.30 9.67 -3.18
CA PHE A 136 -20.41 8.71 -2.51
C PHE A 136 -19.10 9.38 -2.12
N TYR A 137 -18.48 8.87 -1.07
CA TYR A 137 -17.26 9.42 -0.51
C TYR A 137 -16.38 8.34 0.10
N HIS A 138 -15.16 8.72 0.39
CA HIS A 138 -14.15 7.90 1.04
C HIS A 138 -14.25 8.03 2.56
N VAL A 139 -14.02 6.92 3.26
CA VAL A 139 -13.93 6.90 4.73
C VAL A 139 -12.64 6.23 5.18
N ASN A 140 -12.22 6.51 6.42
CA ASN A 140 -11.15 5.78 7.08
C ASN A 140 -11.66 4.44 7.68
N SER A 141 -10.77 3.69 8.35
CA SER A 141 -11.11 2.44 9.02
C SER A 141 -12.27 2.57 10.04
N ASN A 142 -12.42 3.73 10.68
CA ASN A 142 -13.51 4.03 11.62
C ASN A 142 -14.81 4.54 10.97
N LYS A 143 -14.89 4.53 9.63
CA LYS A 143 -16.04 5.05 8.86
C LYS A 143 -16.21 6.58 8.95
N GLU A 144 -15.13 7.30 9.24
CA GLU A 144 -15.12 8.75 9.29
C GLU A 144 -14.62 9.34 7.96
N SER A 145 -15.29 10.41 7.51
CA SER A 145 -14.94 11.13 6.28
C SER A 145 -13.83 12.18 6.55
N ASN A 146 -12.66 11.73 7.00
CA ASN A 146 -11.53 12.59 7.39
C ASN A 146 -10.22 12.32 6.63
N ILE A 147 -10.31 11.69 5.46
CA ILE A 147 -9.17 11.51 4.55
C ILE A 147 -9.12 12.71 3.62
N ASN A 148 -7.99 13.41 3.58
CA ASN A 148 -7.79 14.54 2.67
C ASN A 148 -7.49 14.06 1.22
N SER A 149 -7.42 15.02 0.28
CA SER A 149 -7.15 14.76 -1.14
C SER A 149 -5.81 14.06 -1.42
N ASP A 150 -4.85 14.15 -0.49
CA ASP A 150 -3.54 13.52 -0.61
C ASP A 150 -3.51 12.11 0.00
N GLY A 151 -4.66 11.62 0.47
CA GLY A 151 -4.79 10.30 1.09
C GLY A 151 -4.18 10.22 2.48
N VAL A 152 -4.35 11.27 3.29
CA VAL A 152 -3.86 11.36 4.68
C VAL A 152 -5.03 11.49 5.64
N THR A 153 -5.04 10.65 6.69
CA THR A 153 -6.01 10.65 7.79
C THR A 153 -5.56 11.54 8.94
N ASN A 154 -6.45 11.81 9.89
CA ASN A 154 -6.14 12.51 11.14
C ASN A 154 -5.69 11.57 12.28
N GLY A 155 -5.68 10.27 12.05
CA GLY A 155 -5.26 9.25 13.01
C GLY A 155 -4.87 7.94 12.34
N VAL A 156 -4.16 7.09 13.06
CA VAL A 156 -3.72 5.77 12.60
C VAL A 156 -4.60 4.70 13.22
N TYR A 157 -5.20 3.86 12.37
CA TYR A 157 -6.18 2.84 12.79
C TYR A 157 -5.82 1.49 12.17
N TYR A 158 -5.37 0.53 12.99
CA TYR A 158 -5.00 -0.84 12.55
C TYR A 158 -5.94 -1.93 13.03
N ASP A 159 -6.98 -1.60 13.77
CA ASP A 159 -7.89 -2.55 14.41
C ASP A 159 -8.64 -3.47 13.42
N ARG A 160 -8.89 -3.01 12.21
CA ARG A 160 -9.59 -3.77 11.16
C ARG A 160 -8.63 -4.36 10.12
N LEU A 161 -7.84 -3.51 9.51
CA LEU A 161 -6.87 -3.84 8.47
C LEU A 161 -5.73 -2.84 8.48
N ALA A 162 -4.50 -3.32 8.33
CA ALA A 162 -3.32 -2.51 8.08
C ALA A 162 -2.80 -2.73 6.64
N ILE A 163 -2.18 -1.71 6.07
CA ILE A 163 -1.38 -1.84 4.85
C ILE A 163 0.08 -1.98 5.27
N ASN A 164 0.57 -3.20 5.36
CA ASN A 164 1.97 -3.45 5.68
C ASN A 164 2.84 -3.05 4.49
N HIS A 165 3.59 -1.96 4.63
CA HIS A 165 4.39 -1.37 3.57
C HIS A 165 5.87 -1.65 3.80
N TYR A 166 6.42 -2.54 2.99
CA TYR A 166 7.83 -2.95 3.03
C TYR A 166 8.71 -2.02 2.19
N TRP A 167 8.59 -0.72 2.45
CA TRP A 167 9.18 0.36 1.65
C TRP A 167 10.69 0.24 1.45
N SER A 168 11.42 -0.09 2.51
CA SER A 168 12.89 -0.21 2.47
C SER A 168 13.34 -1.56 1.92
N ARG A 169 12.53 -2.62 2.10
CA ARG A 169 12.96 -4.01 1.90
C ARG A 169 14.29 -4.27 2.62
N THR A 170 15.29 -4.83 1.93
CA THR A 170 16.65 -5.01 2.47
C THR A 170 17.55 -3.81 2.20
N GLY A 171 18.67 -3.69 2.94
CA GLY A 171 19.59 -2.55 2.81
C GLY A 171 20.14 -2.37 1.39
N ASN A 172 20.47 -3.45 0.69
CA ASN A 172 20.95 -3.37 -0.70
C ASN A 172 19.83 -2.92 -1.67
N TYR A 173 18.60 -3.38 -1.47
CA TYR A 173 17.47 -2.90 -2.26
C TYR A 173 17.23 -1.40 -2.04
N LEU A 174 17.22 -0.99 -0.78
CA LEU A 174 17.08 0.41 -0.39
C LEU A 174 18.14 1.29 -1.01
N TYR A 175 19.42 0.88 -0.94
CA TYR A 175 20.53 1.61 -1.55
C TYR A 175 20.28 1.86 -3.04
N LYS A 176 19.89 0.83 -3.80
CA LYS A 176 19.56 0.96 -5.22
C LYS A 176 18.34 1.84 -5.48
N LYS A 177 17.32 1.76 -4.61
CA LYS A 177 16.12 2.62 -4.67
C LYS A 177 16.49 4.08 -4.48
N LEU A 178 17.31 4.39 -3.48
CA LEU A 178 17.76 5.76 -3.19
C LEU A 178 18.68 6.33 -4.28
N GLN A 179 19.59 5.54 -4.83
CA GLN A 179 20.40 5.97 -5.99
C GLN A 179 19.51 6.38 -7.17
N ARG A 180 18.51 5.57 -7.49
CA ARG A 180 17.55 5.90 -8.56
C ARG A 180 16.74 7.16 -8.25
N TRP A 181 16.28 7.32 -7.00
CA TRP A 181 15.54 8.50 -6.58
C TRP A 181 16.39 9.76 -6.58
N GLN A 182 17.67 9.67 -6.21
CA GLN A 182 18.60 10.80 -6.29
C GLN A 182 18.76 11.34 -7.71
N LEU A 183 18.64 10.49 -8.72
CA LEU A 183 18.67 10.89 -10.12
C LEU A 183 17.33 11.48 -10.62
N LEU A 184 16.21 10.95 -10.14
CA LEU A 184 14.89 11.29 -10.65
C LEU A 184 14.19 12.36 -9.82
N VAL A 185 14.31 12.31 -8.50
CA VAL A 185 13.56 13.14 -7.54
C VAL A 185 14.43 13.48 -6.31
N PRO A 186 15.56 14.18 -6.48
CA PRO A 186 16.53 14.39 -5.41
C PRO A 186 15.93 15.10 -4.18
N HIS A 187 14.93 15.95 -4.38
CA HIS A 187 14.25 16.71 -3.32
C HIS A 187 13.31 15.85 -2.44
N VAL A 188 12.99 14.62 -2.85
CA VAL A 188 12.13 13.71 -2.09
C VAL A 188 12.92 12.86 -1.10
N ILE A 189 14.25 12.78 -1.26
CA ILE A 189 15.10 12.02 -0.34
C ILE A 189 15.30 12.83 0.94
N PRO A 190 14.91 12.32 2.13
CA PRO A 190 15.18 13.00 3.39
C PRO A 190 16.69 13.24 3.58
N GLU A 191 17.11 14.40 4.04
CA GLU A 191 18.53 14.72 4.34
C GLU A 191 19.17 13.68 5.27
N ASN A 192 18.40 13.19 6.27
CA ASN A 192 18.82 12.17 7.22
C ASN A 192 18.25 10.78 6.89
N TRP A 193 18.30 10.37 5.62
CA TRP A 193 17.74 9.10 5.21
C TRP A 193 18.22 7.87 6.02
N PRO A 194 19.48 7.77 6.52
CA PRO A 194 19.87 6.64 7.36
C PRO A 194 19.04 6.58 8.65
N SER A 195 18.93 7.70 9.38
CA SER A 195 18.11 7.78 10.59
C SER A 195 16.62 7.58 10.29
N TYR A 196 16.16 8.06 9.14
CA TYR A 196 14.80 7.85 8.67
C TYR A 196 14.49 6.36 8.50
N VAL A 197 15.40 5.58 7.92
CA VAL A 197 15.23 4.14 7.73
C VAL A 197 15.37 3.37 9.04
N GLU A 198 16.36 3.72 9.89
CA GLU A 198 16.53 3.10 11.20
C GLU A 198 15.29 3.30 12.10
N SER A 199 14.62 4.43 11.99
CA SER A 199 13.36 4.67 12.70
C SER A 199 12.19 3.78 12.27
N MET A 200 12.35 2.95 11.24
CA MET A 200 11.42 1.88 10.85
C MET A 200 11.82 0.50 11.44
N ASN A 201 12.92 0.40 12.19
CA ASN A 201 13.41 -0.84 12.77
C ASN A 201 13.27 -0.85 14.31
N VAL A 202 12.18 -0.30 14.84
CA VAL A 202 12.02 -0.04 16.29
C VAL A 202 11.23 -1.13 17.00
N LEU A 203 10.11 -1.56 16.43
CA LEU A 203 9.20 -2.53 17.03
C LEU A 203 9.18 -3.82 16.21
N ARG A 204 9.07 -4.95 16.89
CA ARG A 204 8.85 -6.23 16.21
C ARG A 204 7.36 -6.45 15.98
N ASP A 205 7.00 -6.79 14.75
CA ASP A 205 5.63 -7.06 14.34
C ASP A 205 5.45 -8.53 13.93
N HIS A 206 4.40 -9.15 14.43
CA HIS A 206 4.05 -10.55 14.21
C HIS A 206 2.71 -10.72 13.45
N SER A 207 2.16 -9.64 12.91
CA SER A 207 0.85 -9.68 12.25
C SER A 207 0.79 -10.60 11.04
N MET A 208 1.94 -10.84 10.39
CA MET A 208 2.05 -11.69 9.21
C MET A 208 2.38 -13.17 9.53
N ASP A 209 2.72 -13.52 10.76
CA ASP A 209 3.19 -14.88 11.11
C ASP A 209 2.19 -15.98 10.72
N ARG A 210 0.90 -15.73 10.92
CA ARG A 210 -0.18 -16.67 10.58
C ARG A 210 -0.32 -16.96 9.08
N PHE A 211 0.20 -16.09 8.22
CA PHE A 211 0.14 -16.24 6.76
C PHE A 211 1.36 -16.97 6.19
N ILE A 212 2.43 -17.12 6.96
CA ILE A 212 3.71 -17.70 6.49
C ILE A 212 3.52 -19.12 5.99
N LEU A 213 3.03 -20.02 6.86
CA LEU A 213 2.88 -21.43 6.50
C LEU A 213 1.90 -21.65 5.34
N PRO A 214 0.70 -21.04 5.33
CA PRO A 214 -0.20 -21.12 4.19
C PRO A 214 0.43 -20.65 2.89
N LEU A 215 1.15 -19.53 2.90
CA LEU A 215 1.78 -18.97 1.72
C LEU A 215 2.93 -19.83 1.21
N ARG A 216 3.80 -20.34 2.11
CA ARG A 216 4.85 -21.29 1.74
C ARG A 216 4.28 -22.52 1.04
N LYS A 217 3.20 -23.08 1.59
CA LYS A 217 2.51 -24.23 0.99
C LYS A 217 1.94 -23.92 -0.40
N GLN A 218 1.34 -22.74 -0.58
CA GLN A 218 0.79 -22.31 -1.87
C GLN A 218 1.88 -22.09 -2.93
N MET A 219 3.08 -21.68 -2.50
CA MET A 219 4.23 -21.43 -3.36
C MET A 219 5.16 -22.65 -3.53
N ASP A 220 4.78 -23.81 -3.01
CA ASP A 220 5.60 -25.05 -3.00
C ASP A 220 7.01 -24.83 -2.39
N LEU A 221 7.12 -23.98 -1.38
CA LEU A 221 8.34 -23.72 -0.62
C LEU A 221 8.37 -24.61 0.62
N ASN A 222 9.41 -25.43 0.74
CA ASN A 222 9.68 -26.30 1.89
C ASN A 222 10.27 -25.55 3.09
#